data_69e53d33d683f9f7fc507575b413aa8c
#
_entry.id   69e53d33d683f9f7fc507575b413aa8c
#
_cell.length_a   1.000
_cell.length_b   1.000
_cell.length_c   1.000
_cell.angle_alpha   90.00
_cell.angle_beta   90.00
_cell.angle_gamma   90.00
#
_symmetry.space_group_name_H-M   'P 1'
#
loop_
_entity.id
_entity.type
_entity.pdbx_description
1 polymer ?
#
loop_
_entity_poly.entity_id
_entity_poly.type
_entity_poly.pdbx_seq_one_letter_code
_entity_poly.pdbx_strand_id
1 'polypeptide(L)'
;TSCCSTVLIFPPTGAGAPAFQSMSVLEGDTTVWGYCPPGRGQRLLEPGIRTIGEFVSNFRSSFEIPTGPLILAGVSFGAMLSFVAANILENDGIFATRLVALCGQSPKSYRGEREGWNLERARQRMRSYGLTPKSILNSDESDDLFVRPTLDDLLLAESCCGNQLKQIHVPITCVSAIDDKIVSSEEAVQWREATSETYRLIEVTGGHYAHEGFGRREWLNVFS
;
A
#
# COMPACT_ATOMS: atom_id res chain seq x y z
N THR A 1 25.73 -17.83 -6.48
CA THR A 1 24.46 -17.35 -7.05
C THR A 1 23.92 -16.30 -6.11
N SER A 2 23.98 -15.02 -6.52
CA SER A 2 23.34 -13.91 -5.82
C SER A 2 21.84 -14.23 -5.77
N CYS A 3 21.29 -14.41 -4.57
CA CYS A 3 19.86 -14.61 -4.40
C CYS A 3 19.19 -13.26 -4.68
N CYS A 4 18.47 -13.13 -5.81
CA CYS A 4 17.72 -11.93 -6.12
C CYS A 4 16.68 -11.68 -5.03
N SER A 5 16.59 -10.45 -4.57
CA SER A 5 15.52 -10.05 -3.64
C SER A 5 14.18 -9.99 -4.36
N THR A 6 13.11 -10.30 -3.65
CA THR A 6 11.74 -10.12 -4.12
C THR A 6 11.10 -8.94 -3.39
N VAL A 7 10.53 -8.02 -4.15
CA VAL A 7 9.68 -6.94 -3.60
C VAL A 7 8.22 -7.30 -3.88
N LEU A 8 7.43 -7.47 -2.84
CA LEU A 8 5.97 -7.51 -2.95
C LEU A 8 5.42 -6.14 -2.64
N ILE A 9 4.78 -5.51 -3.64
CA ILE A 9 4.24 -4.16 -3.48
C ILE A 9 2.72 -4.12 -3.55
N PHE A 10 2.12 -3.37 -2.62
CA PHE A 10 0.67 -3.16 -2.49
C PHE A 10 0.26 -1.80 -3.06
N PRO A 11 -0.83 -1.75 -3.86
CA PRO A 11 -1.27 -0.55 -4.55
C PRO A 11 -1.93 0.47 -3.62
N PRO A 12 -1.97 1.75 -4.03
CA PRO A 12 -2.78 2.76 -3.37
C PRO A 12 -4.28 2.48 -3.55
N THR A 13 -5.11 3.17 -2.77
CA THR A 13 -6.57 3.05 -2.80
C THR A 13 -7.13 3.15 -4.21
N GLY A 14 -7.95 2.18 -4.59
CA GLY A 14 -8.63 2.09 -5.89
C GLY A 14 -7.74 1.69 -7.06
N ALA A 15 -6.42 1.61 -6.88
CA ALA A 15 -5.47 1.30 -7.95
C ALA A 15 -5.12 -0.20 -8.03
N GLY A 16 -4.45 -0.58 -9.10
CA GLY A 16 -3.94 -1.91 -9.37
C GLY A 16 -2.51 -1.89 -9.92
N ALA A 17 -2.10 -2.95 -10.61
CA ALA A 17 -0.74 -3.15 -11.10
C ALA A 17 -0.11 -1.97 -11.89
N PRO A 18 -0.84 -1.16 -12.68
CA PRO A 18 -0.25 0.01 -13.35
C PRO A 18 0.42 1.02 -12.41
N ALA A 19 0.02 1.06 -11.13
CA ALA A 19 0.64 1.95 -10.12
C ALA A 19 2.13 1.66 -9.87
N PHE A 20 2.66 0.54 -10.35
CA PHE A 20 4.04 0.11 -10.10
C PHE A 20 4.93 0.19 -11.35
N GLN A 21 4.47 0.82 -12.41
CA GLN A 21 5.20 0.86 -13.68
C GLN A 21 6.61 1.50 -13.54
N SER A 22 6.77 2.48 -12.65
CA SER A 22 8.08 3.10 -12.38
C SER A 22 9.13 2.12 -11.84
N MET A 23 8.71 0.97 -11.28
CA MET A 23 9.62 -0.05 -10.76
C MET A 23 10.24 -0.94 -11.85
N SER A 24 9.81 -0.84 -13.11
CA SER A 24 10.41 -1.58 -14.23
C SER A 24 11.92 -1.31 -14.38
N VAL A 25 12.40 -0.17 -13.88
CA VAL A 25 13.84 0.18 -13.86
C VAL A 25 14.69 -0.75 -12.98
N LEU A 26 14.07 -1.63 -12.18
CA LEU A 26 14.72 -2.60 -11.29
C LEU A 26 14.92 -3.98 -11.95
N GLU A 27 14.45 -4.17 -13.19
CA GLU A 27 14.63 -5.44 -13.90
C GLU A 27 16.08 -5.90 -13.89
N GLY A 28 16.28 -7.20 -13.60
CA GLY A 28 17.59 -7.85 -13.53
C GLY A 28 18.24 -7.89 -12.15
N ASP A 29 17.87 -6.99 -11.22
CA ASP A 29 18.42 -6.96 -9.85
C ASP A 29 17.44 -7.50 -8.80
N THR A 30 16.15 -7.31 -9.06
CA THR A 30 15.07 -7.56 -8.10
C THR A 30 13.85 -8.07 -8.83
N THR A 31 13.22 -9.08 -8.29
CA THR A 31 11.89 -9.52 -8.76
C THR A 31 10.82 -8.66 -8.12
N VAL A 32 9.98 -8.01 -8.91
CA VAL A 32 8.88 -7.18 -8.40
C VAL A 32 7.55 -7.89 -8.62
N TRP A 33 6.83 -8.14 -7.54
CA TRP A 33 5.46 -8.67 -7.53
C TRP A 33 4.48 -7.60 -7.09
N GLY A 34 3.55 -7.24 -7.98
CA GLY A 34 2.45 -6.34 -7.64
C GLY A 34 1.26 -7.11 -7.09
N TYR A 35 0.84 -6.81 -5.87
CA TYR A 35 -0.42 -7.36 -5.36
C TYR A 35 -1.59 -6.79 -6.18
N CYS A 36 -2.40 -7.68 -6.75
CA CYS A 36 -3.62 -7.31 -7.45
C CYS A 36 -4.83 -7.63 -6.56
N PRO A 37 -5.46 -6.64 -5.91
CA PRO A 37 -6.66 -6.87 -5.12
C PRO A 37 -7.80 -7.44 -5.98
N PRO A 38 -8.69 -8.31 -5.44
CA PRO A 38 -9.92 -8.68 -6.09
C PRO A 38 -10.80 -7.48 -6.46
N GLY A 39 -11.65 -7.61 -7.46
CA GLY A 39 -12.54 -6.55 -7.93
C GLY A 39 -11.89 -5.55 -8.90
N ARG A 40 -10.65 -5.80 -9.37
CA ARG A 40 -9.97 -4.91 -10.33
C ARG A 40 -8.92 -5.63 -11.19
N GLY A 41 -8.51 -4.96 -12.29
CA GLY A 41 -7.50 -5.49 -13.19
C GLY A 41 -7.82 -6.90 -13.69
N GLN A 42 -6.88 -7.82 -13.55
CA GLN A 42 -7.05 -9.22 -13.95
C GLN A 42 -8.07 -9.99 -13.08
N ARG A 43 -8.44 -9.43 -11.91
CA ARG A 43 -9.35 -10.02 -10.94
C ARG A 43 -10.69 -9.26 -10.86
N LEU A 44 -11.07 -8.56 -11.93
CA LEU A 44 -12.24 -7.68 -11.99
C LEU A 44 -13.56 -8.38 -11.63
N LEU A 45 -13.71 -9.65 -11.98
CA LEU A 45 -14.93 -10.42 -11.74
C LEU A 45 -15.01 -11.04 -10.33
N GLU A 46 -13.96 -10.91 -9.54
CA GLU A 46 -13.96 -11.38 -8.16
C GLU A 46 -14.60 -10.33 -7.24
N PRO A 47 -15.29 -10.75 -6.16
CA PRO A 47 -15.79 -9.80 -5.18
C PRO A 47 -14.64 -9.06 -4.50
N GLY A 48 -14.80 -7.75 -4.30
CA GLY A 48 -13.82 -6.92 -3.61
C GLY A 48 -13.67 -7.31 -2.14
N ILE A 49 -12.53 -6.97 -1.56
CA ILE A 49 -12.19 -7.22 -0.15
C ILE A 49 -12.52 -5.97 0.66
N ARG A 50 -13.28 -6.13 1.76
CA ARG A 50 -13.76 -5.04 2.61
C ARG A 50 -13.36 -5.15 4.07
N THR A 51 -12.83 -6.29 4.47
CA THR A 51 -12.44 -6.55 5.85
C THR A 51 -11.03 -7.13 5.94
N ILE A 52 -10.37 -6.88 7.09
CA ILE A 52 -9.04 -7.45 7.35
C ILE A 52 -9.06 -8.99 7.32
N GLY A 53 -10.14 -9.63 7.76
CA GLY A 53 -10.28 -11.08 7.71
C GLY A 53 -10.32 -11.62 6.28
N GLU A 54 -11.04 -10.95 5.38
CA GLU A 54 -11.05 -11.28 3.94
C GLU A 54 -9.66 -11.05 3.32
N PHE A 55 -8.98 -9.96 3.69
CA PHE A 55 -7.62 -9.70 3.22
C PHE A 55 -6.65 -10.79 3.67
N VAL A 56 -6.66 -11.18 4.93
CA VAL A 56 -5.83 -12.25 5.48
C VAL A 56 -6.05 -13.56 4.71
N SER A 57 -7.30 -13.94 4.49
CA SER A 57 -7.65 -15.17 3.75
C SER A 57 -7.19 -15.12 2.31
N ASN A 58 -7.42 -13.99 1.62
CA ASN A 58 -7.00 -13.79 0.24
C ASN A 58 -5.47 -13.76 0.10
N PHE A 59 -4.78 -13.03 0.98
CA PHE A 59 -3.32 -12.94 0.95
C PHE A 59 -2.69 -14.34 1.11
N ARG A 60 -3.12 -15.12 2.12
CA ARG A 60 -2.60 -16.47 2.34
C ARG A 60 -2.86 -17.45 1.19
N SER A 61 -3.98 -17.30 0.48
CA SER A 61 -4.32 -18.19 -0.63
C SER A 61 -3.64 -17.81 -1.95
N SER A 62 -3.19 -16.57 -2.10
CA SER A 62 -2.66 -16.05 -3.37
C SER A 62 -1.17 -15.72 -3.35
N PHE A 63 -0.53 -15.74 -2.18
CA PHE A 63 0.88 -15.37 -2.03
C PHE A 63 1.75 -16.61 -1.81
N GLU A 64 2.71 -16.83 -2.70
CA GLU A 64 3.76 -17.82 -2.54
C GLU A 64 5.00 -17.16 -1.94
N ILE A 65 5.56 -17.79 -0.89
CA ILE A 65 6.73 -17.22 -0.20
C ILE A 65 7.96 -17.42 -1.07
N PRO A 66 8.69 -16.34 -1.43
CA PRO A 66 9.92 -16.47 -2.21
C PRO A 66 11.03 -17.16 -1.40
N THR A 67 11.95 -17.82 -2.08
CA THR A 67 13.09 -18.53 -1.44
C THR A 67 14.21 -17.58 -1.00
N GLY A 68 14.17 -16.31 -1.41
CA GLY A 68 15.17 -15.28 -1.11
C GLY A 68 14.68 -14.19 -0.18
N PRO A 69 15.47 -13.11 -0.04
CA PRO A 69 15.07 -11.95 0.75
C PRO A 69 13.75 -11.36 0.24
N LEU A 70 12.80 -11.13 1.14
CA LEU A 70 11.50 -10.53 0.84
C LEU A 70 11.44 -9.10 1.39
N ILE A 71 11.11 -8.15 0.53
CA ILE A 71 10.80 -6.78 0.90
C ILE A 71 9.29 -6.59 0.69
N LEU A 72 8.61 -6.11 1.72
CA LEU A 72 7.21 -5.69 1.61
C LEU A 72 7.18 -4.19 1.35
N ALA A 73 6.47 -3.75 0.34
CA ALA A 73 6.34 -2.34 0.02
C ALA A 73 4.86 -1.97 -0.18
N GLY A 74 4.50 -0.72 0.04
CA GLY A 74 3.15 -0.27 -0.25
C GLY A 74 3.08 1.24 -0.44
N VAL A 75 2.19 1.65 -1.34
CA VAL A 75 1.95 3.06 -1.66
C VAL A 75 0.66 3.51 -0.99
N SER A 76 0.67 4.62 -0.28
CA SER A 76 -0.53 5.18 0.36
C SER A 76 -1.22 4.14 1.27
N PHE A 77 -2.47 3.77 1.01
CA PHE A 77 -3.17 2.68 1.70
C PHE A 77 -2.43 1.34 1.58
N GLY A 78 -1.74 1.09 0.47
CA GLY A 78 -0.91 -0.10 0.29
C GLY A 78 0.19 -0.25 1.36
N ALA A 79 0.65 0.85 1.97
CA ALA A 79 1.58 0.79 3.10
C ALA A 79 0.94 0.13 4.33
N MET A 80 -0.35 0.41 4.59
CA MET A 80 -1.12 -0.30 5.62
C MET A 80 -1.26 -1.78 5.29
N LEU A 81 -1.56 -2.13 4.03
CA LEU A 81 -1.68 -3.53 3.61
C LEU A 81 -0.34 -4.27 3.73
N SER A 82 0.78 -3.63 3.39
CA SER A 82 2.11 -4.23 3.57
C SER A 82 2.42 -4.51 5.04
N PHE A 83 1.97 -3.63 5.95
CA PHE A 83 2.11 -3.82 7.38
C PHE A 83 1.23 -4.97 7.91
N VAL A 84 -0.01 -5.07 7.43
CA VAL A 84 -0.88 -6.22 7.75
C VAL A 84 -0.26 -7.53 7.22
N ALA A 85 0.28 -7.52 6.01
CA ALA A 85 0.98 -8.67 5.43
C ALA A 85 2.20 -9.08 6.27
N ALA A 86 3.00 -8.10 6.75
CA ALA A 86 4.11 -8.38 7.66
C ALA A 86 3.65 -9.07 8.95
N ASN A 87 2.56 -8.56 9.58
CA ASN A 87 1.98 -9.20 10.77
C ASN A 87 1.51 -10.64 10.49
N ILE A 88 0.91 -10.91 9.31
CA ILE A 88 0.49 -12.26 8.91
C ILE A 88 1.71 -13.18 8.81
N LEU A 89 2.74 -12.75 8.09
CA LEU A 89 3.95 -13.53 7.86
C LEU A 89 4.70 -13.80 9.15
N GLU A 90 4.87 -12.81 10.04
CA GLU A 90 5.49 -12.99 11.35
C GLU A 90 4.74 -14.01 12.22
N ASN A 91 3.40 -13.98 12.22
CA ASN A 91 2.61 -14.99 12.91
C ASN A 91 2.81 -16.41 12.35
N ASP A 92 3.19 -16.52 11.08
CA ASP A 92 3.52 -17.79 10.41
C ASP A 92 5.03 -18.12 10.51
N GLY A 93 5.81 -17.33 11.29
CA GLY A 93 7.25 -17.52 11.51
C GLY A 93 8.14 -17.05 10.34
N ILE A 94 7.60 -16.23 9.44
CA ILE A 94 8.27 -15.71 8.25
C ILE A 94 8.55 -14.23 8.43
N PHE A 95 9.79 -13.82 8.26
CA PHE A 95 10.20 -12.43 8.44
C PHE A 95 10.62 -11.84 7.10
N ALA A 96 9.99 -10.73 6.71
CA ALA A 96 10.50 -9.91 5.63
C ALA A 96 11.82 -9.25 6.05
N THR A 97 12.67 -8.92 5.10
CA THR A 97 13.93 -8.23 5.37
C THR A 97 13.73 -6.73 5.60
N ARG A 98 12.64 -6.18 5.06
CA ARG A 98 12.28 -4.77 5.19
C ARG A 98 10.81 -4.55 4.84
N LEU A 99 10.21 -3.52 5.47
CA LEU A 99 8.97 -2.91 5.03
C LEU A 99 9.25 -1.50 4.51
N VAL A 100 8.67 -1.15 3.36
CA VAL A 100 8.77 0.18 2.76
C VAL A 100 7.39 0.81 2.66
N ALA A 101 7.16 1.88 3.41
CA ALA A 101 5.94 2.66 3.39
C ALA A 101 6.13 3.92 2.54
N LEU A 102 5.48 3.98 1.37
CA LEU A 102 5.58 5.09 0.41
C LEU A 102 4.36 6.00 0.57
N CYS A 103 4.55 7.21 1.09
CA CYS A 103 3.49 8.22 1.26
C CYS A 103 2.22 7.65 1.90
N GLY A 104 2.37 6.79 2.90
CA GLY A 104 1.27 6.09 3.57
C GLY A 104 1.12 6.50 5.03
N GLN A 105 -0.14 6.60 5.50
CA GLN A 105 -0.42 6.77 6.92
C GLN A 105 0.01 5.53 7.70
N SER A 106 0.58 5.75 8.88
CA SER A 106 0.92 4.66 9.78
C SER A 106 -0.36 4.02 10.38
N PRO A 107 -0.30 2.76 10.83
CA PRO A 107 -1.43 2.13 11.52
C PRO A 107 -1.94 2.94 12.70
N LYS A 108 -1.06 3.73 13.33
CA LYS A 108 -1.39 4.57 14.48
C LYS A 108 -2.04 5.90 14.09
N SER A 109 -1.67 6.48 12.94
CA SER A 109 -2.22 7.76 12.47
C SER A 109 -3.55 7.60 11.77
N TYR A 110 -3.84 6.43 11.19
CA TYR A 110 -5.09 6.22 10.47
C TYR A 110 -6.30 6.37 11.39
N ARG A 111 -7.27 7.16 10.94
CA ARG A 111 -8.55 7.39 11.63
C ARG A 111 -9.67 7.03 10.69
N GLY A 112 -10.55 6.14 11.14
CA GLY A 112 -11.75 5.76 10.39
C GLY A 112 -12.75 6.90 10.23
N GLU A 113 -13.74 6.70 9.36
CA GLU A 113 -14.86 7.63 9.15
C GLU A 113 -16.01 7.31 10.08
N ARG A 114 -16.46 8.29 10.87
CA ARG A 114 -17.53 8.11 11.87
C ARG A 114 -18.88 7.73 11.28
N GLU A 115 -19.16 8.16 10.06
CA GLU A 115 -20.46 8.00 9.42
C GLU A 115 -20.50 6.82 8.42
N GLY A 116 -19.41 6.06 8.34
CA GLY A 116 -19.26 4.92 7.43
C GLY A 116 -19.09 5.30 5.96
N TRP A 117 -18.80 4.31 5.13
CA TRP A 117 -18.53 4.48 3.70
C TRP A 117 -19.70 4.01 2.83
N ASN A 118 -19.96 4.73 1.74
CA ASN A 118 -20.81 4.36 0.63
C ASN A 118 -20.24 4.92 -0.69
N LEU A 119 -20.87 4.59 -1.83
CA LEU A 119 -20.35 5.02 -3.15
C LEU A 119 -20.21 6.54 -3.27
N GLU A 120 -21.19 7.31 -2.81
CA GLU A 120 -21.13 8.77 -2.91
C GLU A 120 -20.00 9.35 -2.06
N ARG A 121 -19.79 8.85 -0.85
CA ARG A 121 -18.68 9.25 0.02
C ARG A 121 -17.33 8.84 -0.54
N ALA A 122 -17.22 7.64 -1.13
CA ALA A 122 -16.02 7.23 -1.82
C ALA A 122 -15.70 8.18 -2.99
N ARG A 123 -16.71 8.54 -3.78
CA ARG A 123 -16.59 9.52 -4.87
C ARG A 123 -16.17 10.89 -4.37
N GLN A 124 -16.75 11.37 -3.26
CA GLN A 124 -16.35 12.63 -2.62
C GLN A 124 -14.90 12.60 -2.11
N ARG A 125 -14.48 11.49 -1.53
CA ARG A 125 -13.09 11.29 -1.11
C ARG A 125 -12.14 11.33 -2.30
N MET A 126 -12.46 10.67 -3.42
CA MET A 126 -11.66 10.75 -4.65
C MET A 126 -11.57 12.18 -5.18
N ARG A 127 -12.68 12.94 -5.12
CA ARG A 127 -12.67 14.37 -5.49
C ARG A 127 -11.76 15.20 -4.58
N SER A 128 -11.77 14.93 -3.27
CA SER A 128 -10.95 15.67 -2.30
C SER A 128 -9.46 15.42 -2.47
N TYR A 129 -9.07 14.23 -2.90
CA TYR A 129 -7.69 13.91 -3.24
C TYR A 129 -7.20 14.62 -4.51
N GLY A 130 -8.11 14.93 -5.44
CA GLY A 130 -7.78 15.65 -6.67
C GLY A 130 -6.92 14.86 -7.67
N LEU A 131 -6.77 13.55 -7.48
CA LEU A 131 -5.90 12.68 -8.28
C LEU A 131 -6.66 11.94 -9.39
N THR A 132 -7.99 11.94 -9.34
CA THR A 132 -8.85 11.28 -10.33
C THR A 132 -9.45 12.32 -11.29
N PRO A 133 -9.37 12.10 -12.62
CA PRO A 133 -9.96 13.01 -13.60
C PRO A 133 -11.46 13.24 -13.36
N LYS A 134 -11.93 14.48 -13.51
CA LYS A 134 -13.35 14.83 -13.33
C LYS A 134 -14.29 14.06 -14.26
N SER A 135 -13.84 13.71 -15.47
CA SER A 135 -14.61 12.90 -16.41
C SER A 135 -14.96 11.52 -15.83
N ILE A 136 -14.05 10.89 -15.11
CA ILE A 136 -14.27 9.63 -14.42
C ILE A 136 -15.25 9.83 -13.26
N LEU A 137 -15.05 10.87 -12.44
CA LEU A 137 -15.85 11.12 -11.24
C LEU A 137 -17.30 11.55 -11.54
N ASN A 138 -17.59 11.97 -12.77
CA ASN A 138 -18.91 12.44 -13.19
C ASN A 138 -19.67 11.41 -14.07
N SER A 139 -19.11 10.21 -14.27
CA SER A 139 -19.74 9.14 -15.03
C SER A 139 -20.12 7.99 -14.12
N ASP A 140 -21.39 7.60 -14.13
CA ASP A 140 -21.88 6.42 -13.39
C ASP A 140 -21.33 5.12 -14.00
N GLU A 141 -21.01 5.12 -15.31
CA GLU A 141 -20.40 3.97 -16.00
C GLU A 141 -19.00 3.64 -15.45
N SER A 142 -18.33 4.60 -14.81
CA SER A 142 -17.02 4.42 -14.21
C SER A 142 -17.07 3.87 -12.77
N ASP A 143 -18.26 3.73 -12.19
CA ASP A 143 -18.41 3.31 -10.79
C ASP A 143 -17.80 1.94 -10.53
N ASP A 144 -18.10 0.97 -11.37
CA ASP A 144 -17.62 -0.40 -11.18
C ASP A 144 -16.09 -0.53 -11.34
N LEU A 145 -15.49 0.33 -12.15
CA LEU A 145 -14.06 0.27 -12.44
C LEU A 145 -13.19 1.12 -11.49
N PHE A 146 -13.75 2.17 -10.89
CA PHE A 146 -12.97 3.13 -10.11
C PHE A 146 -13.56 3.41 -8.72
N VAL A 147 -14.86 3.67 -8.62
CA VAL A 147 -15.48 4.07 -7.35
C VAL A 147 -15.69 2.87 -6.43
N ARG A 148 -16.17 1.74 -6.94
CA ARG A 148 -16.34 0.50 -6.13
C ARG A 148 -15.01 -0.04 -5.61
N PRO A 149 -13.94 -0.19 -6.41
CA PRO A 149 -12.63 -0.58 -5.87
C PRO A 149 -12.12 0.38 -4.81
N THR A 150 -12.37 1.69 -4.97
CA THR A 150 -12.03 2.68 -3.94
C THR A 150 -12.86 2.49 -2.68
N LEU A 151 -14.17 2.27 -2.81
CA LEU A 151 -15.05 1.99 -1.67
C LEU A 151 -14.61 0.73 -0.91
N ASP A 152 -14.29 -0.35 -1.62
CA ASP A 152 -13.86 -1.61 -1.01
C ASP A 152 -12.56 -1.40 -0.20
N ASP A 153 -11.59 -0.66 -0.75
CA ASP A 153 -10.36 -0.32 -0.04
C ASP A 153 -10.59 0.59 1.18
N LEU A 154 -11.53 1.55 1.10
CA LEU A 154 -11.86 2.41 2.23
C LEU A 154 -12.55 1.62 3.36
N LEU A 155 -13.42 0.66 3.02
CA LEU A 155 -14.04 -0.25 3.98
C LEU A 155 -12.99 -1.19 4.60
N LEU A 156 -12.07 -1.71 3.80
CA LEU A 156 -10.96 -2.51 4.29
C LEU A 156 -10.06 -1.69 5.24
N ALA A 157 -9.72 -0.45 4.88
CA ALA A 157 -8.95 0.44 5.74
C ALA A 157 -9.67 0.70 7.08
N GLU A 158 -10.98 0.94 7.04
CA GLU A 158 -11.83 1.09 8.22
C GLU A 158 -11.77 -0.15 9.11
N SER A 159 -11.82 -1.34 8.52
CA SER A 159 -11.75 -2.60 9.26
C SER A 159 -10.38 -2.84 9.92
N CYS A 160 -9.32 -2.17 9.45
CA CYS A 160 -8.02 -2.18 10.12
C CYS A 160 -8.01 -1.33 11.39
N CYS A 161 -8.91 -0.33 11.49
CA CYS A 161 -9.06 0.48 12.69
C CYS A 161 -9.61 -0.37 13.84
N GLY A 162 -8.97 -0.28 15.00
CA GLY A 162 -9.42 -1.04 16.18
C GLY A 162 -8.94 -2.49 16.23
N ASN A 163 -8.40 -3.04 15.16
CA ASN A 163 -7.62 -4.27 15.25
C ASN A 163 -6.28 -3.97 15.92
N GLN A 164 -5.96 -4.74 16.95
CA GLN A 164 -4.67 -4.61 17.65
C GLN A 164 -3.54 -5.20 16.78
N LEU A 165 -3.19 -4.47 15.72
CA LEU A 165 -1.99 -4.79 14.95
C LEU A 165 -0.78 -4.54 15.85
N LYS A 166 0.06 -5.57 16.00
CA LYS A 166 1.26 -5.50 16.83
C LYS A 166 2.37 -4.78 16.06
N GLN A 167 3.34 -4.22 16.82
CA GLN A 167 4.62 -3.86 16.22
C GLN A 167 5.21 -5.08 15.50
N ILE A 168 5.79 -4.86 14.33
CA ILE A 168 6.52 -5.89 13.60
C ILE A 168 8.01 -5.89 14.00
N HIS A 169 8.67 -7.03 13.78
CA HIS A 169 10.12 -7.21 14.00
C HIS A 169 10.88 -7.10 12.68
N VAL A 170 10.46 -6.16 11.84
CA VAL A 170 11.02 -5.89 10.51
C VAL A 170 11.43 -4.42 10.43
N PRO A 171 12.63 -4.09 9.95
CA PRO A 171 13.03 -2.70 9.71
C PRO A 171 12.05 -1.99 8.79
N ILE A 172 11.74 -0.72 9.10
CA ILE A 172 10.84 0.10 8.27
C ILE A 172 11.62 1.24 7.62
N THR A 173 11.49 1.38 6.30
CA THR A 173 11.83 2.59 5.56
C THR A 173 10.53 3.31 5.20
N CYS A 174 10.35 4.53 5.67
CA CYS A 174 9.23 5.38 5.30
C CYS A 174 9.71 6.44 4.31
N VAL A 175 8.98 6.62 3.21
CA VAL A 175 9.19 7.69 2.24
C VAL A 175 8.06 8.71 2.40
N SER A 176 8.42 9.95 2.68
CA SER A 176 7.51 11.09 2.81
C SER A 176 7.79 12.10 1.70
N ALA A 177 6.76 12.59 1.02
CA ALA A 177 6.90 13.64 0.03
C ALA A 177 6.56 15.01 0.63
N ILE A 178 7.43 15.99 0.40
CA ILE A 178 7.35 17.31 1.06
C ILE A 178 6.06 18.05 0.68
N ASP A 179 5.58 17.88 -0.55
CA ASP A 179 4.37 18.54 -1.05
C ASP A 179 3.14 17.62 -0.99
N ASP A 180 3.20 16.53 -0.22
CA ASP A 180 2.06 15.62 -0.06
C ASP A 180 0.95 16.31 0.74
N LYS A 181 -0.24 16.44 0.11
CA LYS A 181 -1.43 17.05 0.72
C LYS A 181 -2.36 16.03 1.37
N ILE A 182 -2.03 14.74 1.30
CA ILE A 182 -2.86 13.64 1.78
C ILE A 182 -2.27 13.07 3.07
N VAL A 183 -0.95 12.88 3.11
CA VAL A 183 -0.22 12.35 4.27
C VAL A 183 0.88 13.33 4.65
N SER A 184 0.79 13.88 5.84
CA SER A 184 1.79 14.84 6.33
C SER A 184 3.09 14.15 6.78
N SER A 185 4.18 14.92 6.86
CA SER A 185 5.45 14.41 7.40
C SER A 185 5.32 13.96 8.85
N GLU A 186 4.46 14.61 9.65
CA GLU A 186 4.19 14.23 11.04
C GLU A 186 3.51 12.85 11.13
N GLU A 187 2.60 12.55 10.20
CA GLU A 187 1.97 11.22 10.10
C GLU A 187 2.99 10.16 9.64
N ALA A 188 3.87 10.52 8.70
CA ALA A 188 4.93 9.63 8.23
C ALA A 188 5.91 9.22 9.35
N VAL A 189 6.29 10.16 10.23
CA VAL A 189 7.16 9.88 11.39
C VAL A 189 6.55 8.83 12.32
N GLN A 190 5.22 8.74 12.42
CA GLN A 190 4.56 7.78 13.31
C GLN A 190 4.78 6.31 12.90
N TRP A 191 5.28 6.02 11.70
CA TRP A 191 5.73 4.69 11.32
C TRP A 191 6.84 4.14 12.21
N ARG A 192 7.59 5.01 12.91
CA ARG A 192 8.59 4.60 13.90
C ARG A 192 7.98 3.71 15.00
N GLU A 193 6.72 3.93 15.34
CA GLU A 193 6.04 3.18 16.40
C GLU A 193 5.46 1.85 15.90
N ALA A 194 5.51 1.59 14.59
CA ALA A 194 5.01 0.35 14.00
C ALA A 194 6.03 -0.80 14.00
N THR A 195 7.29 -0.52 14.32
CA THR A 195 8.34 -1.54 14.40
C THR A 195 9.12 -1.48 15.70
N SER A 196 9.61 -2.64 16.19
CA SER A 196 10.62 -2.74 17.25
C SER A 196 12.06 -2.65 16.73
N GLU A 197 12.22 -2.68 15.40
CA GLU A 197 13.49 -2.66 14.70
C GLU A 197 13.88 -1.23 14.25
N THR A 198 14.86 -1.11 13.35
CA THR A 198 15.31 0.18 12.84
C THR A 198 14.24 0.86 11.99
N TYR A 199 14.13 2.17 12.15
CA TYR A 199 13.28 3.04 11.35
C TYR A 199 14.12 4.05 10.59
N ARG A 200 13.84 4.24 9.31
CA ARG A 200 14.48 5.23 8.45
C ARG A 200 13.41 6.07 7.74
N LEU A 201 13.54 7.39 7.82
CA LEU A 201 12.72 8.33 7.04
C LEU A 201 13.53 8.86 5.86
N ILE A 202 12.93 8.84 4.68
CA ILE A 202 13.45 9.45 3.45
C ILE A 202 12.46 10.52 3.01
N GLU A 203 12.88 11.76 3.01
CA GLU A 203 12.08 12.85 2.47
C GLU A 203 12.43 13.08 1.00
N VAL A 204 11.41 13.22 0.16
CA VAL A 204 11.55 13.45 -1.27
C VAL A 204 10.73 14.66 -1.70
N THR A 205 11.16 15.33 -2.77
CA THR A 205 10.38 16.41 -3.39
C THR A 205 9.20 15.82 -4.16
N GLY A 206 8.11 16.59 -4.27
CA GLY A 206 6.90 16.22 -4.99
C GLY A 206 5.73 15.89 -4.08
N GLY A 207 4.63 15.48 -4.68
CA GLY A 207 3.36 15.18 -4.01
C GLY A 207 3.19 13.70 -3.69
N HIS A 208 1.95 13.30 -3.43
CA HIS A 208 1.57 11.95 -2.94
C HIS A 208 2.10 10.78 -3.78
N TYR A 209 2.31 10.96 -5.06
CA TYR A 209 2.87 9.94 -5.97
C TYR A 209 4.30 10.28 -6.45
N ALA A 210 5.10 10.94 -5.61
CA ALA A 210 6.49 11.29 -5.93
C ALA A 210 7.33 10.09 -6.41
N HIS A 211 7.04 8.88 -5.93
CA HIS A 211 7.70 7.64 -6.33
C HIS A 211 7.53 7.28 -7.82
N GLU A 212 6.52 7.81 -8.51
CA GLU A 212 6.36 7.61 -9.96
C GLU A 212 7.51 8.20 -10.78
N GLY A 213 8.17 9.22 -10.22
CA GLY A 213 9.37 9.84 -10.81
C GLY A 213 10.69 9.22 -10.41
N PHE A 214 10.69 8.15 -9.59
CA PHE A 214 11.92 7.51 -9.14
C PHE A 214 12.62 6.80 -10.29
N GLY A 215 13.91 7.08 -10.43
CA GLY A 215 14.81 6.27 -11.23
C GLY A 215 15.34 5.07 -10.42
N ARG A 216 16.19 4.27 -11.08
CA ARG A 216 16.81 3.08 -10.46
C ARG A 216 17.54 3.40 -9.15
N ARG A 217 18.28 4.52 -9.09
CA ARG A 217 19.08 4.90 -7.92
C ARG A 217 18.19 5.19 -6.71
N GLU A 218 17.09 5.91 -6.90
CA GLU A 218 16.13 6.23 -5.86
C GLU A 218 15.49 4.96 -5.33
N TRP A 219 15.03 4.07 -6.19
CA TRP A 219 14.45 2.79 -5.79
C TRP A 219 15.44 1.92 -5.01
N LEU A 220 16.69 1.77 -5.48
CA LEU A 220 17.70 1.00 -4.75
C LEU A 220 17.99 1.61 -3.37
N ASN A 221 18.00 2.95 -3.25
CA ASN A 221 18.17 3.62 -1.97
C ASN A 221 17.00 3.38 -1.01
N VAL A 222 15.78 3.29 -1.53
CA VAL A 222 14.57 3.03 -0.72
C VAL A 222 14.57 1.60 -0.18
N PHE A 223 15.06 0.64 -0.96
CA PHE A 223 15.08 -0.79 -0.60
C PHE A 223 16.35 -1.24 0.15
N SER A 224 17.36 -0.37 0.28
CA SER A 224 18.62 -0.67 0.97
C SER A 224 18.54 -0.70 2.50
#